data_c58e273e42e7f57c605120dd658b7559
#
_entry.id   c58e273e42e7f57c605120dd658b7559
#
_cell.length_a   1.000
_cell.length_b   1.000
_cell.length_c   1.000
_cell.angle_alpha   90.00
_cell.angle_beta   90.00
_cell.angle_gamma   90.00
#
_symmetry.space_group_name_H-M   'P 1'
#
loop_
_entity.id
_entity.type
_entity.pdbx_description
1 polymer ?
#
loop_
_entity_poly.entity_id
_entity_poly.type
_entity_poly.pdbx_seq_one_letter_code
_entity_poly.pdbx_strand_id
1 'polypeptide(L)'
;IDMQDTNKYKVYKAITAVGKWLLFAIVSFLILFPVLWIFVSSITPPGELFKMPIDYIPDHPTLESYKFLIENVGLLEKIGNTVLIVGVTIVVSTVICAMAAYGFSRFRTKGISIAFAFIIATMLIPEVVTARPLYDFMRAVGLYDTYPGLIILYISAVIPFTVLILKNFASEIPISLEEAATIDGANFVQRLFKVVLPLMKPAIATVCIINFITCLNNFFTPLYYSNNIQVLSVAIVQLPLRDNMYGVPWDLVSAMGWIILLPIIIFVAVFEKQIMDGIMAGGVKA
;
A
#
# COMPACT_ATOMS: atom_id res chain seq x y z
N ILE A 1 -55.75 8.75 0.96
CA ILE A 1 -54.51 7.99 1.23
C ILE A 1 -54.57 7.64 2.68
N ASP A 2 -54.77 6.35 2.96
CA ASP A 2 -55.12 5.79 4.25
C ASP A 2 -54.00 6.01 5.30
N MET A 3 -54.32 6.56 6.49
CA MET A 3 -53.33 6.75 7.57
C MET A 3 -52.71 5.43 8.06
N GLN A 4 -53.35 4.28 7.79
CA GLN A 4 -52.80 2.96 8.08
C GLN A 4 -51.63 2.56 7.17
N ASP A 5 -51.64 2.94 5.91
CA ASP A 5 -50.56 2.64 4.96
C ASP A 5 -49.31 3.48 5.24
N THR A 6 -49.51 4.74 5.69
CA THR A 6 -48.39 5.61 6.08
C THR A 6 -47.64 5.09 7.31
N ASN A 7 -48.39 4.48 8.28
CA ASN A 7 -47.78 3.93 9.49
C ASN A 7 -47.02 2.61 9.21
N LYS A 8 -47.54 1.74 8.36
CA LYS A 8 -46.84 0.51 7.91
C LYS A 8 -45.56 0.86 7.18
N TYR A 9 -45.58 1.85 6.28
CA TYR A 9 -44.40 2.31 5.54
C TYR A 9 -43.32 2.87 6.47
N LYS A 10 -43.72 3.68 7.48
CA LYS A 10 -42.76 4.20 8.49
C LYS A 10 -42.14 3.08 9.33
N VAL A 11 -42.91 2.09 9.74
CA VAL A 11 -42.42 0.94 10.50
C VAL A 11 -41.48 0.09 9.64
N TYR A 12 -41.84 -0.19 8.39
CA TYR A 12 -40.96 -0.90 7.46
C TYR A 12 -39.63 -0.16 7.22
N LYS A 13 -39.70 1.16 7.02
CA LYS A 13 -38.49 2.00 6.84
C LYS A 13 -37.60 2.01 8.12
N ALA A 14 -38.22 2.02 9.29
CA ALA A 14 -37.50 1.94 10.56
C ALA A 14 -36.81 0.58 10.74
N ILE A 15 -37.52 -0.53 10.47
CA ILE A 15 -36.96 -1.89 10.56
C ILE A 15 -35.79 -2.06 9.57
N THR A 16 -35.95 -1.59 8.32
CA THR A 16 -34.88 -1.67 7.33
C THR A 16 -33.68 -0.80 7.70
N ALA A 17 -33.89 0.38 8.30
CA ALA A 17 -32.83 1.23 8.81
C ALA A 17 -32.08 0.56 9.97
N VAL A 18 -32.81 0.01 10.96
CA VAL A 18 -32.18 -0.74 12.05
C VAL A 18 -31.40 -1.94 11.54
N GLY A 19 -31.96 -2.72 10.60
CA GLY A 19 -31.27 -3.84 9.99
C GLY A 19 -29.96 -3.43 9.28
N LYS A 20 -29.97 -2.31 8.54
CA LYS A 20 -28.76 -1.76 7.89
C LYS A 20 -27.69 -1.35 8.91
N TRP A 21 -28.09 -0.64 9.96
CA TRP A 21 -27.15 -0.22 11.00
C TRP A 21 -26.59 -1.40 11.78
N LEU A 22 -27.39 -2.42 12.04
CA LEU A 22 -26.97 -3.65 12.71
C LEU A 22 -25.96 -4.42 11.84
N LEU A 23 -26.26 -4.56 10.55
CA LEU A 23 -25.33 -5.16 9.59
C LEU A 23 -24.03 -4.37 9.50
N PHE A 24 -24.11 -3.04 9.41
CA PHE A 24 -22.93 -2.18 9.39
C PHE A 24 -22.09 -2.35 10.67
N ALA A 25 -22.71 -2.38 11.84
CA ALA A 25 -22.01 -2.58 13.11
C ALA A 25 -21.31 -3.95 13.17
N ILE A 26 -21.98 -5.02 12.73
CA ILE A 26 -21.41 -6.38 12.69
C ILE A 26 -20.20 -6.40 11.73
N VAL A 27 -20.34 -5.90 10.52
CA VAL A 27 -19.25 -5.86 9.53
C VAL A 27 -18.09 -5.01 10.04
N SER A 28 -18.37 -3.84 10.61
CA SER A 28 -17.34 -2.99 11.20
C SER A 28 -16.60 -3.68 12.34
N PHE A 29 -17.33 -4.37 13.22
CA PHE A 29 -16.72 -5.13 14.30
C PHE A 29 -15.82 -6.26 13.78
N LEU A 30 -16.28 -7.03 12.80
CA LEU A 30 -15.49 -8.13 12.21
C LEU A 30 -14.20 -7.63 11.53
N ILE A 31 -14.23 -6.44 10.93
CA ILE A 31 -13.05 -5.82 10.29
C ILE A 31 -12.11 -5.22 11.32
N LEU A 32 -12.64 -4.51 12.30
CA LEU A 32 -11.83 -3.78 13.28
C LEU A 32 -11.29 -4.68 14.39
N PHE A 33 -12.00 -5.76 14.73
CA PHE A 33 -11.61 -6.64 15.83
C PHE A 33 -10.19 -7.18 15.71
N PRO A 34 -9.74 -7.76 14.58
CA PRO A 34 -8.35 -8.24 14.49
C PRO A 34 -7.32 -7.11 14.62
N VAL A 35 -7.62 -5.92 14.12
CA VAL A 35 -6.74 -4.75 14.24
C VAL A 35 -6.64 -4.28 15.70
N LEU A 36 -7.78 -4.20 16.38
CA LEU A 36 -7.82 -3.87 17.81
C LEU A 36 -7.14 -4.95 18.65
N TRP A 37 -7.32 -6.22 18.28
CA TRP A 37 -6.66 -7.33 18.98
C TRP A 37 -5.14 -7.27 18.87
N ILE A 38 -4.59 -6.98 17.69
CA ILE A 38 -3.15 -6.74 17.51
C ILE A 38 -2.68 -5.60 18.40
N PHE A 39 -3.43 -4.49 18.46
CA PHE A 39 -3.09 -3.37 19.33
C PHE A 39 -3.07 -3.78 20.80
N VAL A 40 -4.15 -4.40 21.28
CA VAL A 40 -4.24 -4.85 22.69
C VAL A 40 -3.12 -5.84 23.01
N SER A 41 -2.90 -6.83 22.15
CA SER A 41 -1.81 -7.80 22.33
C SER A 41 -0.43 -7.15 22.35
N SER A 42 -0.23 -6.03 21.66
CA SER A 42 1.04 -5.32 21.61
C SER A 42 1.40 -4.61 22.93
N ILE A 43 0.40 -4.32 23.75
CA ILE A 43 0.54 -3.65 25.06
C ILE A 43 0.28 -4.61 26.24
N THR A 44 -0.03 -5.87 25.97
CA THR A 44 -0.20 -6.90 26.98
C THR A 44 1.17 -7.37 27.49
N PRO A 45 1.36 -7.52 28.81
CA PRO A 45 2.62 -8.01 29.38
C PRO A 45 3.01 -9.37 28.78
N PRO A 46 4.33 -9.60 28.54
CA PRO A 46 4.82 -10.90 28.08
C PRO A 46 4.40 -12.01 29.03
N GLY A 47 3.85 -13.08 28.47
CA GLY A 47 3.37 -14.22 29.24
C GLY A 47 1.91 -14.16 29.71
N GLU A 48 1.24 -13.00 29.62
CA GLU A 48 -0.17 -12.87 29.98
C GLU A 48 -1.11 -13.13 28.79
N LEU A 49 -0.62 -13.06 27.54
CA LEU A 49 -1.40 -13.28 26.32
C LEU A 49 -2.13 -14.63 26.26
N PHE A 50 -1.60 -15.66 26.93
CA PHE A 50 -2.15 -17.03 26.96
C PHE A 50 -2.63 -17.47 28.33
N LYS A 51 -2.78 -16.51 29.27
CA LYS A 51 -3.33 -16.78 30.61
C LYS A 51 -4.79 -17.22 30.49
N MET A 52 -5.17 -18.20 31.28
CA MET A 52 -6.57 -18.66 31.34
C MET A 52 -7.20 -18.24 32.68
N PRO A 53 -8.39 -17.61 32.66
CA PRO A 53 -9.17 -17.15 31.51
C PRO A 53 -8.46 -16.04 30.72
N ILE A 54 -8.82 -15.89 29.41
CA ILE A 54 -8.21 -14.86 28.56
C ILE A 54 -8.73 -13.49 29.00
N ASP A 55 -7.81 -12.60 29.32
CA ASP A 55 -8.10 -11.19 29.60
C ASP A 55 -8.05 -10.40 28.29
N TYR A 56 -9.21 -9.99 27.79
CA TYR A 56 -9.32 -9.22 26.54
C TYR A 56 -8.77 -7.80 26.65
N ILE A 57 -8.63 -7.27 27.84
CA ILE A 57 -8.01 -5.97 28.13
C ILE A 57 -7.02 -6.21 29.27
N PRO A 58 -5.73 -5.93 29.08
CA PRO A 58 -4.74 -6.17 30.11
C PRO A 58 -4.96 -5.25 31.33
N ASP A 59 -4.89 -5.80 32.55
CA ASP A 59 -4.99 -5.05 33.80
C ASP A 59 -3.85 -4.02 33.95
N HIS A 60 -2.67 -4.39 33.42
CA HIS A 60 -1.44 -3.59 33.50
C HIS A 60 -0.81 -3.42 32.13
N PRO A 61 -1.34 -2.52 31.25
CA PRO A 61 -0.76 -2.29 29.93
C PRO A 61 0.71 -1.86 30.03
N THR A 62 1.56 -2.41 29.17
CA THR A 62 3.00 -2.15 29.16
C THR A 62 3.51 -1.84 27.76
N LEU A 63 4.61 -1.08 27.66
CA LEU A 63 5.35 -0.85 26.41
C LEU A 63 6.63 -1.68 26.34
N GLU A 64 6.76 -2.71 27.17
CA GLU A 64 7.95 -3.54 27.26
C GLU A 64 8.33 -4.19 25.94
N SER A 65 7.35 -4.67 25.17
CA SER A 65 7.58 -5.26 23.84
C SER A 65 8.17 -4.24 22.86
N TYR A 66 7.71 -3.00 22.88
CA TYR A 66 8.27 -1.92 22.06
C TYR A 66 9.70 -1.57 22.48
N LYS A 67 9.93 -1.49 23.79
CA LYS A 67 11.29 -1.24 24.33
C LYS A 67 12.25 -2.34 23.91
N PHE A 68 11.83 -3.60 24.02
CA PHE A 68 12.60 -4.75 23.59
C PHE A 68 12.94 -4.69 22.09
N LEU A 69 11.96 -4.35 21.24
CA LEU A 69 12.18 -4.19 19.80
C LEU A 69 13.20 -3.10 19.48
N ILE A 70 13.20 -1.99 20.21
CA ILE A 70 14.16 -0.90 20.03
C ILE A 70 15.56 -1.32 20.46
N GLU A 71 15.70 -1.91 21.65
CA GLU A 71 16.98 -2.20 22.30
C GLU A 71 17.66 -3.46 21.73
N ASN A 72 16.88 -4.50 21.38
CA ASN A 72 17.44 -5.81 21.04
C ASN A 72 17.25 -6.21 19.57
N VAL A 73 16.29 -5.60 18.86
CA VAL A 73 15.97 -5.96 17.48
C VAL A 73 16.44 -4.91 16.47
N GLY A 74 16.82 -3.72 16.95
CA GLY A 74 17.22 -2.61 16.07
C GLY A 74 16.05 -2.02 15.27
N LEU A 75 14.88 -1.88 15.91
CA LEU A 75 13.65 -1.41 15.30
C LEU A 75 13.81 -0.09 14.52
N LEU A 76 14.53 0.88 15.08
CA LEU A 76 14.70 2.20 14.47
C LEU A 76 15.44 2.14 13.13
N GLU A 77 16.45 1.27 13.03
CA GLU A 77 17.16 1.01 11.78
C GLU A 77 16.20 0.43 10.72
N LYS A 78 15.39 -0.56 11.11
CA LYS A 78 14.43 -1.21 10.20
C LYS A 78 13.32 -0.25 9.73
N ILE A 79 12.87 0.64 10.60
CA ILE A 79 11.97 1.75 10.22
C ILE A 79 12.68 2.66 9.20
N GLY A 80 13.92 3.07 9.48
CA GLY A 80 14.72 3.91 8.59
C GLY A 80 14.90 3.28 7.21
N ASN A 81 15.28 2.00 7.16
CA ASN A 81 15.42 1.23 5.92
C ASN A 81 14.10 1.19 5.13
N THR A 82 12.99 0.91 5.83
CA THR A 82 11.67 0.83 5.20
C THR A 82 11.27 2.19 4.63
N VAL A 83 11.39 3.27 5.40
CA VAL A 83 11.05 4.62 4.96
C VAL A 83 11.88 5.05 3.76
N LEU A 84 13.19 4.78 3.79
CA LEU A 84 14.10 5.11 2.69
C LEU A 84 13.73 4.36 1.42
N ILE A 85 13.63 3.02 1.49
CA ILE A 85 13.36 2.18 0.32
C ILE A 85 11.99 2.49 -0.27
N VAL A 86 10.94 2.51 0.57
CA VAL A 86 9.57 2.78 0.13
C VAL A 86 9.43 4.21 -0.38
N GLY A 87 9.96 5.20 0.35
CA GLY A 87 9.88 6.60 -0.04
C GLY A 87 10.54 6.88 -1.38
N VAL A 88 11.79 6.44 -1.57
CA VAL A 88 12.50 6.60 -2.84
C VAL A 88 11.80 5.86 -3.98
N THR A 89 11.34 4.64 -3.72
CA THR A 89 10.56 3.85 -4.71
C THR A 89 9.33 4.60 -5.19
N ILE A 90 8.52 5.14 -4.28
CA ILE A 90 7.29 5.88 -4.64
C ILE A 90 7.62 7.11 -5.48
N VAL A 91 8.57 7.92 -5.05
CA VAL A 91 8.93 9.16 -5.77
C VAL A 91 9.43 8.84 -7.17
N VAL A 92 10.41 7.95 -7.28
CA VAL A 92 11.06 7.63 -8.56
C VAL A 92 10.10 6.90 -9.50
N SER A 93 9.37 5.89 -9.01
CA SER A 93 8.40 5.15 -9.84
C SER A 93 7.27 6.05 -10.33
N THR A 94 6.75 6.94 -9.47
CA THR A 94 5.66 7.86 -9.86
C THR A 94 6.10 8.81 -10.96
N VAL A 95 7.30 9.40 -10.87
CA VAL A 95 7.83 10.30 -11.91
C VAL A 95 8.01 9.55 -13.22
N ILE A 96 8.67 8.40 -13.20
CA ILE A 96 8.92 7.60 -14.41
C ILE A 96 7.58 7.15 -15.04
N CYS A 97 6.67 6.64 -14.21
CA CYS A 97 5.38 6.13 -14.69
C CYS A 97 4.46 7.23 -15.20
N ALA A 98 4.46 8.43 -14.61
CA ALA A 98 3.68 9.56 -15.10
C ALA A 98 4.15 10.01 -16.49
N MET A 99 5.45 10.09 -16.72
CA MET A 99 6.04 10.38 -18.02
C MET A 99 5.73 9.30 -19.07
N ALA A 100 5.90 8.03 -18.69
CA ALA A 100 5.59 6.89 -19.54
C ALA A 100 4.09 6.83 -19.89
N ALA A 101 3.21 7.02 -18.90
CA ALA A 101 1.77 7.04 -19.07
C ALA A 101 1.30 8.12 -20.05
N TYR A 102 1.87 9.31 -19.94
CA TYR A 102 1.63 10.39 -20.90
C TYR A 102 2.04 9.98 -22.31
N GLY A 103 3.24 9.42 -22.48
CA GLY A 103 3.72 8.90 -23.76
C GLY A 103 2.78 7.83 -24.35
N PHE A 104 2.40 6.83 -23.55
CA PHE A 104 1.48 5.77 -23.98
C PHE A 104 0.05 6.25 -24.26
N SER A 105 -0.38 7.36 -23.68
CA SER A 105 -1.72 7.93 -23.92
C SER A 105 -1.80 8.78 -25.20
N ARG A 106 -0.71 9.41 -25.58
CA ARG A 106 -0.66 10.40 -26.70
C ARG A 106 -0.13 9.80 -27.99
N PHE A 107 0.85 8.90 -27.93
CA PHE A 107 1.46 8.32 -29.12
C PHE A 107 0.88 6.94 -29.43
N ARG A 108 0.21 6.81 -30.60
CA ARG A 108 -0.49 5.60 -31.04
C ARG A 108 0.26 4.89 -32.18
N THR A 109 1.51 4.53 -31.97
CA THR A 109 2.25 3.71 -32.93
C THR A 109 2.23 2.24 -32.53
N LYS A 110 2.40 1.32 -33.52
CA LYS A 110 2.45 -0.14 -33.21
C LYS A 110 3.54 -0.48 -32.20
N GLY A 111 4.72 0.14 -32.29
CA GLY A 111 5.83 -0.09 -31.36
C GLY A 111 5.48 0.33 -29.91
N ILE A 112 4.85 1.46 -29.73
CA ILE A 112 4.41 1.96 -28.42
C ILE A 112 3.35 1.04 -27.79
N SER A 113 2.39 0.57 -28.61
CA SER A 113 1.38 -0.37 -28.15
C SER A 113 1.98 -1.71 -27.74
N ILE A 114 2.97 -2.20 -28.49
CA ILE A 114 3.70 -3.43 -28.15
C ILE A 114 4.50 -3.23 -26.87
N ALA A 115 5.23 -2.13 -26.72
CA ALA A 115 5.98 -1.82 -25.49
C ALA A 115 5.07 -1.77 -24.26
N PHE A 116 3.93 -1.11 -24.36
CA PHE A 116 2.93 -1.08 -23.29
C PHE A 116 2.44 -2.50 -22.95
N ALA A 117 2.10 -3.30 -23.98
CA ALA A 117 1.64 -4.68 -23.77
C ALA A 117 2.72 -5.54 -23.08
N PHE A 118 4.00 -5.37 -23.44
CA PHE A 118 5.11 -6.04 -22.74
C PHE A 118 5.19 -5.66 -21.26
N ILE A 119 5.09 -4.37 -20.93
CA ILE A 119 5.10 -3.91 -19.53
C ILE A 119 3.95 -4.58 -18.75
N ILE A 120 2.75 -4.63 -19.32
CA ILE A 120 1.61 -5.25 -18.63
C ILE A 120 1.79 -6.78 -18.54
N ALA A 121 2.35 -7.42 -19.55
CA ALA A 121 2.62 -8.86 -19.54
C ALA A 121 3.56 -9.29 -18.41
N THR A 122 4.45 -8.41 -17.94
CA THR A 122 5.32 -8.72 -16.78
C THR A 122 4.55 -9.01 -15.50
N MET A 123 3.32 -8.46 -15.34
CA MET A 123 2.47 -8.75 -14.18
C MET A 123 2.01 -10.22 -14.10
N LEU A 124 2.06 -10.94 -15.23
CA LEU A 124 1.66 -12.34 -15.28
C LEU A 124 2.78 -13.30 -14.81
N ILE A 125 3.98 -12.78 -14.64
CA ILE A 125 5.13 -13.59 -14.25
C ILE A 125 5.24 -13.58 -12.71
N PRO A 126 5.06 -14.73 -12.04
CA PRO A 126 5.21 -14.79 -10.59
C PRO A 126 6.66 -14.45 -10.16
N GLU A 127 6.82 -13.64 -9.12
CA GLU A 127 8.14 -13.24 -8.60
C GLU A 127 9.05 -14.43 -8.28
N VAL A 128 8.49 -15.52 -7.77
CA VAL A 128 9.23 -16.73 -7.41
C VAL A 128 9.92 -17.37 -8.63
N VAL A 129 9.32 -17.29 -9.81
CA VAL A 129 9.88 -17.87 -11.04
C VAL A 129 11.13 -17.11 -11.49
N THR A 130 11.12 -15.79 -11.33
CA THR A 130 12.24 -14.92 -11.72
C THR A 130 13.30 -14.78 -10.63
N ALA A 131 13.02 -15.29 -9.42
CA ALA A 131 13.85 -15.08 -8.25
C ALA A 131 15.30 -15.51 -8.46
N ARG A 132 15.54 -16.74 -8.92
CA ARG A 132 16.90 -17.27 -9.08
C ARG A 132 17.70 -16.57 -10.18
N PRO A 133 17.20 -16.41 -11.42
CA PRO A 133 17.92 -15.68 -12.45
C PRO A 133 18.24 -14.24 -12.05
N LEU A 134 17.28 -13.57 -11.42
CA LEU A 134 17.44 -12.18 -11.00
C LEU A 134 18.43 -12.04 -9.83
N TYR A 135 18.46 -13.00 -8.92
CA TYR A 135 19.49 -13.08 -7.87
C TYR A 135 20.91 -13.19 -8.45
N ASP A 136 21.10 -14.11 -9.40
CA ASP A 136 22.41 -14.30 -10.03
C ASP A 136 22.84 -13.03 -10.80
N PHE A 137 21.89 -12.37 -11.48
CA PHE A 137 22.12 -11.09 -12.14
C PHE A 137 22.50 -9.98 -11.14
N MET A 138 21.72 -9.80 -10.06
CA MET A 138 21.97 -8.77 -9.05
C MET A 138 23.34 -8.94 -8.39
N ARG A 139 23.78 -10.18 -8.17
CA ARG A 139 25.13 -10.47 -7.69
C ARG A 139 26.21 -10.15 -8.73
N ALA A 140 25.98 -10.50 -9.97
CA ALA A 140 26.95 -10.25 -11.05
C ALA A 140 27.21 -8.75 -11.29
N VAL A 141 26.18 -7.91 -11.13
CA VAL A 141 26.27 -6.44 -11.27
C VAL A 141 26.63 -5.71 -9.96
N GLY A 142 26.82 -6.45 -8.85
CA GLY A 142 27.18 -5.86 -7.55
C GLY A 142 26.05 -5.11 -6.84
N LEU A 143 24.78 -5.38 -7.19
CA LEU A 143 23.60 -4.75 -6.59
C LEU A 143 22.91 -5.62 -5.53
N TYR A 144 23.34 -6.87 -5.34
CA TYR A 144 22.81 -7.71 -4.27
C TYR A 144 23.16 -7.13 -2.90
N ASP A 145 22.17 -7.14 -1.99
CA ASP A 145 22.31 -6.66 -0.61
C ASP A 145 22.71 -5.16 -0.52
N THR A 146 22.18 -4.35 -1.42
CA THR A 146 22.40 -2.90 -1.45
C THR A 146 21.08 -2.13 -1.50
N TYR A 147 21.05 -0.92 -0.96
CA TYR A 147 19.87 -0.03 -1.06
C TYR A 147 19.48 0.25 -2.51
N PRO A 148 20.41 0.64 -3.43
CA PRO A 148 20.04 0.83 -4.84
C PRO A 148 19.44 -0.43 -5.47
N GLY A 149 20.00 -1.61 -5.16
CA GLY A 149 19.50 -2.88 -5.65
C GLY A 149 18.06 -3.14 -5.21
N LEU A 150 17.77 -3.02 -3.91
CA LEU A 150 16.41 -3.17 -3.40
C LEU A 150 15.45 -2.14 -4.01
N ILE A 151 15.84 -0.87 -4.08
CA ILE A 151 15.01 0.20 -4.65
C ILE A 151 14.66 -0.09 -6.11
N ILE A 152 15.63 -0.53 -6.94
CA ILE A 152 15.38 -0.89 -8.35
C ILE A 152 14.39 -2.05 -8.45
N LEU A 153 14.53 -3.08 -7.62
CA LEU A 153 13.60 -4.21 -7.58
C LEU A 153 12.19 -3.77 -7.17
N TYR A 154 12.06 -2.94 -6.14
CA TYR A 154 10.77 -2.38 -5.72
C TYR A 154 10.14 -1.51 -6.81
N ILE A 155 10.92 -0.65 -7.48
CA ILE A 155 10.45 0.14 -8.62
C ILE A 155 9.94 -0.77 -9.72
N SER A 156 10.69 -1.82 -10.09
CA SER A 156 10.30 -2.75 -11.14
C SER A 156 8.98 -3.45 -10.85
N ALA A 157 8.72 -3.78 -9.59
CA ALA A 157 7.48 -4.44 -9.16
C ALA A 157 6.25 -3.54 -9.28
N VAL A 158 6.37 -2.23 -9.02
CA VAL A 158 5.21 -1.31 -9.03
C VAL A 158 4.96 -0.66 -10.40
N ILE A 159 5.96 -0.58 -11.30
CA ILE A 159 5.85 0.08 -12.60
C ILE A 159 4.66 -0.40 -13.42
N PRO A 160 4.41 -1.71 -13.65
CA PRO A 160 3.39 -2.14 -14.60
C PRO A 160 1.99 -1.65 -14.22
N PHE A 161 1.62 -1.83 -12.96
CA PHE A 161 0.33 -1.41 -12.44
C PHE A 161 0.19 0.12 -12.40
N THR A 162 1.25 0.82 -11.99
CA THR A 162 1.27 2.28 -11.92
C THR A 162 1.10 2.91 -13.31
N VAL A 163 1.83 2.40 -14.31
CA VAL A 163 1.72 2.88 -15.69
C VAL A 163 0.33 2.62 -16.25
N LEU A 164 -0.27 1.45 -15.96
CA LEU A 164 -1.61 1.10 -16.40
C LEU A 164 -2.66 2.11 -15.89
N ILE A 165 -2.65 2.39 -14.59
CA ILE A 165 -3.59 3.35 -13.99
C ILE A 165 -3.36 4.74 -14.55
N LEU A 166 -2.13 5.25 -14.50
CA LEU A 166 -1.83 6.60 -14.94
C LEU A 166 -2.10 6.82 -16.43
N LYS A 167 -1.84 5.81 -17.28
CA LYS A 167 -2.15 5.86 -18.73
C LYS A 167 -3.65 5.97 -18.98
N ASN A 168 -4.48 5.24 -18.22
CA ASN A 168 -5.93 5.33 -18.36
C ASN A 168 -6.42 6.74 -18.03
N PHE A 169 -5.99 7.31 -16.89
CA PHE A 169 -6.30 8.70 -16.54
C PHE A 169 -5.79 9.72 -17.55
N ALA A 170 -4.55 9.58 -18.00
CA ALA A 170 -3.98 10.48 -19.02
C ALA A 170 -4.79 10.42 -20.33
N SER A 171 -5.36 9.26 -20.69
CA SER A 171 -6.18 9.09 -21.88
C SER A 171 -7.55 9.77 -21.78
N GLU A 172 -8.06 10.03 -20.58
CA GLU A 172 -9.32 10.73 -20.33
C GLU A 172 -9.19 12.26 -20.42
N ILE A 173 -7.97 12.80 -20.31
CA ILE A 173 -7.72 14.24 -20.45
C ILE A 173 -7.91 14.64 -21.92
N PRO A 174 -8.84 15.59 -22.22
CA PRO A 174 -9.09 16.06 -23.58
C PRO A 174 -7.84 16.64 -24.23
N ILE A 175 -7.53 16.21 -25.44
CA ILE A 175 -6.36 16.69 -26.21
C ILE A 175 -6.49 18.19 -26.51
N SER A 176 -7.72 18.71 -26.64
CA SER A 176 -8.00 20.12 -26.87
C SER A 176 -7.37 21.06 -25.82
N LEU A 177 -7.17 20.62 -24.58
CA LEU A 177 -6.49 21.40 -23.55
C LEU A 177 -4.98 21.58 -23.87
N GLU A 178 -4.37 20.55 -24.43
CA GLU A 178 -2.97 20.62 -24.86
C GLU A 178 -2.81 21.41 -26.16
N GLU A 179 -3.80 21.32 -27.06
CA GLU A 179 -3.84 22.13 -28.30
C GLU A 179 -3.99 23.61 -27.98
N ALA A 180 -4.89 23.98 -27.06
CA ALA A 180 -5.04 25.35 -26.58
C ALA A 180 -3.73 25.89 -25.98
N ALA A 181 -3.09 25.11 -25.10
CA ALA A 181 -1.80 25.49 -24.54
C ALA A 181 -0.70 25.65 -25.62
N THR A 182 -0.78 24.88 -26.71
CA THR A 182 0.15 24.99 -27.85
C THR A 182 -0.07 26.29 -28.61
N ILE A 183 -1.33 26.70 -28.81
CA ILE A 183 -1.70 28.00 -29.42
C ILE A 183 -1.18 29.15 -28.56
N ASP A 184 -1.23 29.01 -27.22
CA ASP A 184 -0.66 29.98 -26.25
C ASP A 184 0.87 29.95 -26.19
N GLY A 185 1.53 29.15 -27.06
CA GLY A 185 3.01 29.11 -27.18
C GLY A 185 3.70 28.16 -26.20
N ALA A 186 2.97 27.27 -25.51
CA ALA A 186 3.57 26.29 -24.59
C ALA A 186 4.33 25.20 -25.38
N ASN A 187 5.58 24.96 -25.00
CA ASN A 187 6.35 23.82 -25.51
C ASN A 187 5.91 22.49 -24.86
N PHE A 188 6.44 21.38 -25.37
CA PHE A 188 6.11 20.03 -24.88
C PHE A 188 6.26 19.86 -23.37
N VAL A 189 7.36 20.34 -22.79
CA VAL A 189 7.64 20.25 -21.36
C VAL A 189 6.64 21.08 -20.56
N GLN A 190 6.33 22.27 -21.05
CA GLN A 190 5.36 23.15 -20.39
C GLN A 190 3.95 22.54 -20.42
N ARG A 191 3.52 21.93 -21.52
CA ARG A 191 2.23 21.21 -21.59
C ARG A 191 2.18 20.06 -20.60
N LEU A 192 3.23 19.25 -20.54
CA LEU A 192 3.31 18.15 -19.59
C LEU A 192 3.21 18.65 -18.14
N PHE A 193 4.10 19.58 -17.74
CA PHE A 193 4.21 19.98 -16.32
C PHE A 193 3.16 21.00 -15.88
N LYS A 194 2.64 21.87 -16.78
CA LYS A 194 1.69 22.92 -16.40
C LYS A 194 0.23 22.58 -16.72
N VAL A 195 -0.03 21.60 -17.60
CA VAL A 195 -1.39 21.23 -18.00
C VAL A 195 -1.68 19.79 -17.59
N VAL A 196 -0.97 18.80 -18.12
CA VAL A 196 -1.32 17.39 -17.96
C VAL A 196 -1.07 16.89 -16.54
N LEU A 197 0.13 17.04 -15.99
CA LEU A 197 0.45 16.56 -14.64
C LEU A 197 -0.41 17.19 -13.53
N PRO A 198 -0.75 18.50 -13.56
CA PRO A 198 -1.71 19.05 -12.61
C PRO A 198 -3.11 18.42 -12.68
N LEU A 199 -3.58 18.10 -13.88
CA LEU A 199 -4.87 17.41 -14.07
C LEU A 199 -4.81 15.94 -13.63
N MET A 200 -3.62 15.31 -13.69
CA MET A 200 -3.39 13.94 -13.21
C MET A 200 -3.19 13.84 -11.70
N LYS A 201 -3.15 14.93 -10.94
CA LYS A 201 -2.91 14.90 -9.48
C LYS A 201 -3.76 13.88 -8.71
N PRO A 202 -5.08 13.73 -8.96
CA PRO A 202 -5.87 12.71 -8.26
C PRO A 202 -5.37 11.29 -8.54
N ALA A 203 -5.07 10.99 -9.80
CA ALA A 203 -4.55 9.68 -10.20
C ALA A 203 -3.15 9.41 -9.62
N ILE A 204 -2.29 10.44 -9.61
CA ILE A 204 -0.95 10.37 -9.00
C ILE A 204 -1.07 10.09 -7.50
N ALA A 205 -1.96 10.78 -6.79
CA ALA A 205 -2.20 10.51 -5.38
C ALA A 205 -2.66 9.06 -5.17
N THR A 206 -3.60 8.57 -5.98
CA THR A 206 -4.10 7.19 -5.90
C THR A 206 -2.98 6.17 -6.10
N VAL A 207 -2.13 6.31 -7.12
CA VAL A 207 -1.03 5.35 -7.32
C VAL A 207 0.05 5.45 -6.24
N CYS A 208 0.32 6.63 -5.69
CA CYS A 208 1.22 6.77 -4.54
C CYS A 208 0.71 5.98 -3.33
N ILE A 209 -0.60 6.01 -3.07
CA ILE A 209 -1.24 5.27 -1.98
C ILE A 209 -1.10 3.77 -2.21
N ILE A 210 -1.47 3.29 -3.40
CA ILE A 210 -1.40 1.88 -3.76
C ILE A 210 0.04 1.38 -3.68
N ASN A 211 1.00 2.14 -4.22
CA ASN A 211 2.41 1.79 -4.18
C ASN A 211 2.95 1.78 -2.74
N PHE A 212 2.53 2.71 -1.89
CA PHE A 212 2.90 2.73 -0.48
C PHE A 212 2.48 1.44 0.23
N ILE A 213 1.22 1.06 0.09
CA ILE A 213 0.69 -0.18 0.69
C ILE A 213 1.40 -1.41 0.11
N THR A 214 1.58 -1.46 -1.21
CA THR A 214 2.24 -2.58 -1.90
C THR A 214 3.70 -2.73 -1.45
N CYS A 215 4.45 -1.63 -1.36
CA CYS A 215 5.84 -1.65 -0.93
C CYS A 215 6.00 -2.02 0.55
N LEU A 216 5.14 -1.51 1.44
CA LEU A 216 5.16 -1.90 2.86
C LEU A 216 4.87 -3.38 3.08
N ASN A 217 3.97 -3.96 2.27
CA ASN A 217 3.62 -5.38 2.34
C ASN A 217 4.58 -6.29 1.57
N ASN A 218 5.53 -5.74 0.81
CA ASN A 218 6.49 -6.54 0.06
C ASN A 218 7.46 -7.24 1.03
N PHE A 219 7.30 -8.55 1.10
CA PHE A 219 8.08 -9.43 1.97
C PHE A 219 9.15 -10.20 1.17
N PHE A 220 8.79 -10.68 -0.03
CA PHE A 220 9.62 -11.59 -0.80
C PHE A 220 10.92 -10.91 -1.29
N THR A 221 10.81 -9.73 -1.88
CA THR A 221 11.96 -9.01 -2.43
C THR A 221 13.05 -8.75 -1.39
N PRO A 222 12.77 -8.12 -0.23
CA PRO A 222 13.83 -7.87 0.75
C PRO A 222 14.34 -9.15 1.42
N LEU A 223 13.48 -10.17 1.61
CA LEU A 223 13.89 -11.45 2.18
C LEU A 223 14.87 -12.18 1.27
N TYR A 224 14.65 -12.14 -0.06
CA TYR A 224 15.42 -12.94 -1.02
C TYR A 224 16.68 -12.23 -1.53
N TYR A 225 16.62 -10.89 -1.64
CA TYR A 225 17.71 -10.11 -2.27
C TYR A 225 18.56 -9.32 -1.29
N SER A 226 18.32 -9.43 0.03
CA SER A 226 19.17 -8.81 1.03
C SER A 226 19.35 -9.71 2.26
N ASN A 227 20.55 -9.65 2.85
CA ASN A 227 20.85 -10.28 4.12
C ASN A 227 20.99 -9.26 5.25
N ASN A 228 21.62 -8.12 4.97
CA ASN A 228 21.96 -7.12 5.99
C ASN A 228 20.92 -6.00 6.07
N ILE A 229 20.31 -5.61 4.94
CA ILE A 229 19.31 -4.53 4.91
C ILE A 229 17.93 -5.13 5.21
N GLN A 230 17.51 -5.04 6.47
CA GLN A 230 16.20 -5.53 6.89
C GLN A 230 15.18 -4.40 6.89
N VAL A 231 14.01 -4.67 6.31
CA VAL A 231 12.80 -3.83 6.38
C VAL A 231 11.80 -4.44 7.35
N LEU A 232 10.79 -3.67 7.76
CA LEU A 232 9.81 -4.10 8.76
C LEU A 232 9.06 -5.37 8.37
N SER A 233 8.72 -5.55 7.08
CA SER A 233 8.01 -6.74 6.59
C SER A 233 8.80 -8.03 6.75
N VAL A 234 10.13 -7.99 6.70
CA VAL A 234 11.00 -9.15 6.94
C VAL A 234 11.30 -9.30 8.42
N ALA A 235 11.52 -8.20 9.13
CA ALA A 235 11.88 -8.22 10.53
C ALA A 235 10.83 -8.92 11.42
N ILE A 236 9.54 -8.81 11.08
CA ILE A 236 8.45 -9.44 11.85
C ILE A 236 8.54 -10.98 11.90
N VAL A 237 9.09 -11.61 10.88
CA VAL A 237 9.25 -13.08 10.86
C VAL A 237 10.60 -13.56 11.39
N GLN A 238 11.51 -12.63 11.67
CA GLN A 238 12.85 -12.91 12.19
C GLN A 238 13.02 -12.45 13.65
N LEU A 239 11.90 -12.26 14.36
CA LEU A 239 11.92 -11.86 15.76
C LEU A 239 12.57 -12.95 16.65
N PRO A 240 13.44 -12.57 17.59
CA PRO A 240 14.07 -13.52 18.49
C PRO A 240 13.03 -14.12 19.46
N LEU A 241 13.23 -15.39 19.83
CA LEU A 241 12.48 -16.00 20.92
C LEU A 241 12.88 -15.34 22.24
N ARG A 242 11.92 -15.17 23.15
CA ARG A 242 12.24 -14.74 24.53
C ARG A 242 12.64 -15.97 25.36
N ASP A 243 13.60 -15.78 26.26
CA ASP A 243 14.28 -16.84 27.03
C ASP A 243 13.37 -17.81 27.82
N ASN A 244 12.12 -17.48 28.06
CA ASN A 244 11.17 -18.28 28.83
C ASN A 244 9.88 -18.65 28.09
N MET A 245 9.79 -18.43 26.77
CA MET A 245 8.58 -18.71 25.99
C MET A 245 8.86 -19.79 24.95
N TYR A 246 8.20 -20.94 25.13
CA TYR A 246 8.13 -21.97 24.11
C TYR A 246 7.16 -21.53 23.02
N GLY A 247 7.68 -21.08 21.86
CA GLY A 247 6.87 -20.74 20.70
C GLY A 247 7.12 -19.32 20.16
N VAL A 248 6.22 -18.89 19.28
CA VAL A 248 6.30 -17.57 18.62
C VAL A 248 6.09 -16.46 19.66
N PRO A 249 6.92 -15.41 19.68
CA PRO A 249 6.78 -14.28 20.60
C PRO A 249 5.64 -13.35 20.14
N TRP A 250 4.40 -13.75 20.40
CA TRP A 250 3.21 -13.06 19.91
C TRP A 250 3.08 -11.61 20.37
N ASP A 251 3.62 -11.26 21.53
CA ASP A 251 3.73 -9.90 22.04
C ASP A 251 4.61 -9.03 21.14
N LEU A 252 5.80 -9.54 20.75
CA LEU A 252 6.70 -8.85 19.82
C LEU A 252 6.12 -8.80 18.40
N VAL A 253 5.51 -9.90 17.93
CA VAL A 253 4.84 -9.96 16.63
C VAL A 253 3.70 -8.92 16.57
N SER A 254 2.91 -8.82 17.64
CA SER A 254 1.82 -7.84 17.71
C SER A 254 2.33 -6.40 17.77
N ALA A 255 3.38 -6.14 18.55
CA ALA A 255 4.02 -4.83 18.61
C ALA A 255 4.61 -4.41 17.25
N MET A 256 5.34 -5.31 16.58
CA MET A 256 5.88 -5.07 15.23
C MET A 256 4.76 -4.89 14.21
N GLY A 257 3.73 -5.75 14.26
CA GLY A 257 2.55 -5.67 13.40
C GLY A 257 1.83 -4.34 13.55
N TRP A 258 1.67 -3.84 14.79
CA TRP A 258 1.07 -2.53 15.04
C TRP A 258 1.91 -1.38 14.46
N ILE A 259 3.25 -1.45 14.58
CA ILE A 259 4.16 -0.48 13.96
C ILE A 259 4.03 -0.45 12.45
N ILE A 260 3.84 -1.61 11.80
CA ILE A 260 3.63 -1.70 10.34
C ILE A 260 2.25 -1.16 9.94
N LEU A 261 1.22 -1.46 10.74
CA LEU A 261 -0.15 -1.04 10.45
C LEU A 261 -0.38 0.46 10.65
N LEU A 262 0.26 1.05 11.66
CA LEU A 262 0.05 2.45 12.04
C LEU A 262 0.28 3.44 10.88
N PRO A 263 1.40 3.39 10.14
CA PRO A 263 1.60 4.23 8.96
C PRO A 263 0.53 4.04 7.89
N ILE A 264 0.05 2.81 7.68
CA ILE A 264 -1.00 2.51 6.70
C ILE A 264 -2.32 3.17 7.13
N ILE A 265 -2.70 3.01 8.40
CA ILE A 265 -3.92 3.62 8.96
C ILE A 265 -3.87 5.14 8.83
N ILE A 266 -2.77 5.76 9.25
CA ILE A 266 -2.57 7.21 9.15
C ILE A 266 -2.67 7.66 7.68
N PHE A 267 -1.98 6.96 6.78
CA PHE A 267 -1.94 7.30 5.37
C PHE A 267 -3.33 7.18 4.72
N VAL A 268 -4.07 6.10 5.01
CA VAL A 268 -5.44 5.92 4.52
C VAL A 268 -6.36 7.00 5.07
N ALA A 269 -6.29 7.33 6.36
CA ALA A 269 -7.12 8.37 6.98
C ALA A 269 -6.86 9.77 6.41
N VAL A 270 -5.59 10.10 6.10
CA VAL A 270 -5.22 11.41 5.52
C VAL A 270 -5.66 11.50 4.04
N PHE A 271 -5.60 10.40 3.31
CA PHE A 271 -5.85 10.36 1.87
C PHE A 271 -7.19 9.70 1.49
N GLU A 272 -8.11 9.49 2.44
CA GLU A 272 -9.41 8.85 2.23
C GLU A 272 -10.16 9.43 1.02
N LYS A 273 -10.23 10.75 0.90
CA LYS A 273 -10.92 11.43 -0.20
C LYS A 273 -10.30 11.10 -1.55
N GLN A 274 -8.99 11.14 -1.67
CA GLN A 274 -8.26 10.85 -2.90
C GLN A 274 -8.42 9.37 -3.31
N ILE A 275 -8.48 8.47 -2.33
CA ILE A 275 -8.73 7.04 -2.56
C ILE A 275 -10.13 6.85 -3.15
N MET A 276 -11.14 7.46 -2.53
CA MET A 276 -12.52 7.36 -2.98
C MET A 276 -12.73 7.94 -4.38
N ASP A 277 -12.16 9.14 -4.64
CA ASP A 277 -12.22 9.78 -5.96
C ASP A 277 -11.54 8.90 -7.03
N GLY A 278 -10.40 8.29 -6.72
CA GLY A 278 -9.68 7.41 -7.63
C GLY A 278 -10.41 6.09 -7.94
N ILE A 279 -11.04 5.47 -6.94
CA ILE A 279 -11.83 4.25 -7.13
C ILE A 279 -13.08 4.55 -7.97
N MET A 280 -13.76 5.68 -7.70
CA MET A 280 -14.97 6.06 -8.45
C MET A 280 -14.66 6.41 -9.90
N ALA A 281 -13.56 7.09 -10.18
CA ALA A 281 -13.15 7.38 -11.56
C ALA A 281 -12.79 6.12 -12.36
N GLY A 282 -12.25 5.07 -11.71
CA GLY A 282 -12.00 3.78 -12.34
C GLY A 282 -13.22 2.85 -12.46
N GLY A 283 -14.27 3.09 -11.66
CA GLY A 283 -15.45 2.22 -11.54
C GLY A 283 -16.68 2.66 -12.35
N VAL A 284 -16.74 3.90 -12.83
CA VAL A 284 -17.91 4.41 -13.58
C VAL A 284 -17.67 4.22 -15.07
N LYS A 285 -17.71 2.97 -15.52
CA LYS A 285 -18.07 2.56 -16.89
C LYS A 285 -19.03 1.39 -16.78
N ALA A 286 -20.25 1.67 -16.39
CA ALA A 286 -21.38 0.79 -16.63
C ALA A 286 -22.45 1.58 -17.38
#